data_f5690b22f6525c92163d0ab5005c474d
#
_entry.id   f5690b22f6525c92163d0ab5005c474d
#
_cell.length_a   1.000
_cell.length_b   1.000
_cell.length_c   1.000
_cell.angle_alpha   90.00
_cell.angle_beta   90.00
_cell.angle_gamma   90.00
#
_symmetry.space_group_name_H-M   'P 1'
#
loop_
_entity.id
_entity.type
_entity.pdbx_description
1 polymer ?
#
loop_
_entity_poly.entity_id
_entity_poly.type
_entity_poly.pdbx_seq_one_letter_code
_entity_poly.pdbx_strand_id
1 'polypeptide(L)'
;NNNDLVAIFPLNINDGIVYSHQGLTYGGLIVKNDIKFVKFLELFIYILKYLNKKSIDKLFIKQIPLIYNSNFNGELDYLSFISGAVIYRRDIISVIDMQNDFKISKDRIQGYKRGLKNNLEIREVDNFDDFWNSLLIPTLSKKHSVKPVHNLGEIKQLKNSFRENI
;
A
#
# COMPACT_ATOMS: atom_id res chain seq x y z
N ASN A 1 -28.83 15.33 -0.60
CA ASN A 1 -27.48 15.84 -0.24
C ASN A 1 -27.16 15.56 1.23
N ASN A 2 -27.07 14.30 1.57
CA ASN A 2 -26.44 13.91 2.82
C ASN A 2 -24.93 13.98 2.58
N ASN A 3 -24.17 14.67 3.46
CA ASN A 3 -22.71 14.72 3.42
C ASN A 3 -22.07 13.34 3.68
N ASP A 4 -22.57 12.29 3.07
CA ASP A 4 -22.08 10.93 3.22
C ASP A 4 -20.86 10.71 2.34
N LEU A 5 -19.74 10.46 2.97
CA LEU A 5 -18.53 10.04 2.27
C LEU A 5 -18.73 8.61 1.74
N VAL A 6 -18.90 8.45 0.43
CA VAL A 6 -19.16 7.15 -0.21
C VAL A 6 -17.90 6.52 -0.82
N ALA A 7 -16.91 7.34 -1.17
CA ALA A 7 -15.66 6.87 -1.77
C ALA A 7 -14.52 7.85 -1.50
N ILE A 8 -13.29 7.34 -1.49
CA ILE A 8 -12.06 8.11 -1.49
C ILE A 8 -11.11 7.57 -2.57
N PHE A 9 -10.37 8.46 -3.21
CA PHE A 9 -9.36 8.09 -4.18
C PHE A 9 -8.13 8.98 -3.96
N PRO A 10 -7.17 8.54 -3.14
CA PRO A 10 -5.93 9.27 -2.94
C PRO A 10 -5.15 9.36 -4.24
N LEU A 11 -4.82 10.57 -4.64
CA LEU A 11 -4.12 10.85 -5.90
C LEU A 11 -2.99 11.84 -5.67
N ASN A 12 -1.93 11.71 -6.42
CA ASN A 12 -0.93 12.76 -6.60
C ASN A 12 -0.62 12.97 -8.09
N ILE A 13 -0.17 14.17 -8.42
CA ILE A 13 0.22 14.53 -9.77
C ILE A 13 1.74 14.68 -9.80
N ASN A 14 2.36 14.05 -10.79
CA ASN A 14 3.77 14.24 -11.09
C ASN A 14 3.96 14.30 -12.62
N ASP A 15 4.59 15.37 -13.11
CA ASP A 15 4.83 15.61 -14.55
C ASP A 15 3.57 15.48 -15.43
N GLY A 16 2.43 16.01 -14.98
CA GLY A 16 1.15 15.96 -15.69
C GLY A 16 0.46 14.59 -15.70
N ILE A 17 1.03 13.61 -15.03
CA ILE A 17 0.46 12.26 -14.87
C ILE A 17 -0.13 12.13 -13.48
N VAL A 18 -1.30 11.53 -13.38
CA VAL A 18 -1.94 11.23 -12.09
C VAL A 18 -1.63 9.79 -11.68
N TYR A 19 -1.27 9.62 -10.43
CA TYR A 19 -1.01 8.33 -9.80
C TYR A 19 -1.96 8.13 -8.61
N SER A 20 -2.39 6.89 -8.37
CA SER A 20 -3.10 6.53 -7.16
C SER A 20 -2.14 6.47 -5.97
N HIS A 21 -1.57 7.60 -5.67
CA HIS A 21 -0.62 7.99 -4.64
C HIS A 21 0.72 7.24 -4.63
N GLN A 22 1.76 7.84 -5.23
CA GLN A 22 3.11 7.25 -5.32
C GLN A 22 3.75 6.95 -3.95
N GLY A 23 3.39 7.69 -2.90
CA GLY A 23 3.88 7.47 -1.53
C GLY A 23 3.18 6.33 -0.77
N LEU A 24 2.13 5.71 -1.34
CA LEU A 24 1.44 4.58 -0.72
C LEU A 24 1.90 3.26 -1.35
N THR A 25 1.92 2.19 -0.55
CA THR A 25 2.21 0.84 -1.05
C THR A 25 1.14 0.39 -2.04
N TYR A 26 -0.11 0.64 -1.71
CA TYR A 26 -1.28 0.39 -2.55
C TYR A 26 -2.19 1.61 -2.55
N GLY A 27 -3.01 1.74 -3.58
CA GLY A 27 -3.96 2.82 -3.74
C GLY A 27 -5.17 2.38 -4.55
N GLY A 28 -5.84 3.33 -5.20
CA GLY A 28 -7.01 3.08 -6.00
C GLY A 28 -8.27 3.66 -5.38
N LEU A 29 -9.40 3.33 -5.97
CA LEU A 29 -10.70 3.78 -5.53
C LEU A 29 -11.18 2.91 -4.36
N ILE A 30 -11.29 3.52 -3.19
CA ILE A 30 -11.81 2.88 -1.97
C ILE A 30 -13.25 3.35 -1.79
N VAL A 31 -14.17 2.41 -1.65
CA VAL A 31 -15.61 2.67 -1.55
C VAL A 31 -16.21 2.01 -0.31
N LYS A 32 -17.39 2.45 0.09
CA LYS A 32 -18.17 1.78 1.13
C LYS A 32 -18.52 0.35 0.72
N ASN A 33 -18.58 -0.56 1.70
CA ASN A 33 -18.80 -2.00 1.48
C ASN A 33 -20.15 -2.34 0.84
N ASP A 34 -21.16 -1.49 1.00
CA ASP A 34 -22.52 -1.69 0.52
C ASP A 34 -22.81 -1.00 -0.84
N ILE A 35 -21.78 -0.48 -1.50
CA ILE A 35 -21.94 0.21 -2.77
C ILE A 35 -22.36 -0.77 -3.87
N LYS A 36 -23.41 -0.39 -4.60
CA LYS A 36 -23.87 -1.17 -5.76
C LYS A 36 -23.05 -0.85 -7.00
N PHE A 37 -22.90 -1.83 -7.90
CA PHE A 37 -22.11 -1.68 -9.13
C PHE A 37 -22.47 -0.43 -9.95
N VAL A 38 -23.76 -0.12 -10.10
CA VAL A 38 -24.19 1.08 -10.85
C VAL A 38 -23.59 2.35 -10.23
N LYS A 39 -23.58 2.43 -8.89
CA LYS A 39 -23.01 3.59 -8.19
C LYS A 39 -21.49 3.63 -8.30
N PHE A 40 -20.83 2.48 -8.26
CA PHE A 40 -19.39 2.36 -8.49
C PHE A 40 -19.04 2.83 -9.91
N LEU A 41 -19.81 2.42 -10.93
CA LEU A 41 -19.66 2.86 -12.32
C LEU A 41 -19.81 4.38 -12.46
N GLU A 42 -20.84 4.97 -11.84
CA GLU A 42 -21.03 6.42 -11.83
C GLU A 42 -19.83 7.16 -11.24
N LEU A 43 -19.29 6.69 -10.11
CA LEU A 43 -18.12 7.26 -9.48
C LEU A 43 -16.88 7.16 -10.39
N PHE A 44 -16.67 6.01 -11.01
CA PHE A 44 -15.54 5.79 -11.91
C PHE A 44 -15.62 6.74 -13.13
N ILE A 45 -16.77 6.82 -13.76
CA ILE A 45 -17.01 7.76 -14.87
C ILE A 45 -16.81 9.21 -14.42
N TYR A 46 -17.30 9.57 -13.24
CA TYR A 46 -17.10 10.90 -12.67
C TYR A 46 -15.62 11.24 -12.51
N ILE A 47 -14.83 10.33 -11.97
CA ILE A 47 -13.38 10.49 -11.80
C ILE A 47 -12.71 10.72 -13.16
N LEU A 48 -12.98 9.87 -14.15
CA LEU A 48 -12.39 10.01 -15.49
C LEU A 48 -12.76 11.35 -16.15
N LYS A 49 -14.02 11.75 -16.06
CA LYS A 49 -14.48 13.05 -16.57
C LYS A 49 -13.83 14.22 -15.83
N TYR A 50 -13.66 14.11 -14.50
CA TYR A 50 -12.99 15.13 -13.70
C TYR A 50 -11.52 15.29 -14.12
N LEU A 51 -10.80 14.20 -14.29
CA LEU A 51 -9.39 14.21 -14.71
C LEU A 51 -9.25 14.78 -16.13
N ASN A 52 -10.09 14.35 -17.07
CA ASN A 52 -10.13 14.90 -18.43
C ASN A 52 -10.36 16.42 -18.42
N LYS A 53 -11.32 16.90 -17.61
CA LYS A 53 -11.60 18.33 -17.46
C LYS A 53 -10.39 19.12 -16.89
N LYS A 54 -9.48 18.44 -16.21
CA LYS A 54 -8.22 18.99 -15.73
C LYS A 54 -7.06 18.81 -16.71
N SER A 55 -7.33 18.39 -17.95
CA SER A 55 -6.34 18.08 -18.99
C SER A 55 -5.32 17.04 -18.55
N ILE A 56 -5.79 16.03 -17.79
CA ILE A 56 -5.00 14.88 -17.38
C ILE A 56 -5.28 13.73 -18.34
N ASP A 57 -4.26 13.30 -19.06
CA ASP A 57 -4.37 12.26 -20.09
C ASP A 57 -3.97 10.88 -19.63
N LYS A 58 -3.27 10.81 -18.49
CA LYS A 58 -2.77 9.53 -17.95
C LYS A 58 -3.08 9.38 -16.47
N LEU A 59 -3.64 8.22 -16.12
CA LEU A 59 -3.92 7.79 -14.76
C LEU A 59 -3.29 6.42 -14.52
N PHE A 60 -2.36 6.32 -13.56
CA PHE A 60 -1.81 5.07 -13.08
C PHE A 60 -2.50 4.67 -11.78
N ILE A 61 -3.14 3.50 -11.77
CA ILE A 61 -3.81 2.94 -10.60
C ILE A 61 -2.97 1.76 -10.07
N LYS A 62 -2.44 1.90 -8.86
CA LYS A 62 -1.80 0.82 -8.11
C LYS A 62 -2.85 0.20 -7.20
N GLN A 63 -3.50 -0.85 -7.66
CA GLN A 63 -4.63 -1.45 -6.96
C GLN A 63 -4.23 -2.09 -5.63
N ILE A 64 -5.16 -2.06 -4.68
CA ILE A 64 -5.06 -2.82 -3.44
C ILE A 64 -5.27 -4.30 -3.78
N PRO A 65 -4.36 -5.21 -3.36
CA PRO A 65 -4.56 -6.64 -3.54
C PRO A 65 -5.87 -7.12 -2.90
N LEU A 66 -6.58 -8.03 -3.59
CA LEU A 66 -7.89 -8.53 -3.15
C LEU A 66 -7.91 -9.11 -1.74
N ILE A 67 -6.78 -9.63 -1.27
CA ILE A 67 -6.63 -10.17 0.09
C ILE A 67 -6.84 -9.14 1.21
N TYR A 68 -6.71 -7.83 0.90
CA TYR A 68 -6.93 -6.75 1.86
C TYR A 68 -8.34 -6.15 1.77
N ASN A 69 -9.15 -6.62 0.84
CA ASN A 69 -10.53 -6.14 0.71
C ASN A 69 -11.44 -6.86 1.70
N SER A 70 -12.33 -6.13 2.34
CA SER A 70 -13.36 -6.71 3.23
C SER A 70 -14.33 -7.61 2.49
N ASN A 71 -14.59 -7.29 1.21
CA ASN A 71 -15.45 -8.07 0.31
C ASN A 71 -14.67 -8.40 -0.96
N PHE A 72 -14.93 -9.59 -1.51
CA PHE A 72 -14.42 -9.94 -2.85
C PHE A 72 -15.15 -9.08 -3.88
N ASN A 73 -14.43 -8.12 -4.46
CA ASN A 73 -14.96 -7.26 -5.51
C ASN A 73 -13.96 -7.16 -6.67
N GLY A 74 -14.47 -7.16 -7.87
CA GLY A 74 -13.68 -7.04 -9.10
C GLY A 74 -14.13 -5.86 -9.97
N GLU A 75 -14.92 -4.96 -9.41
CA GLU A 75 -15.54 -3.85 -10.16
C GLU A 75 -14.47 -2.95 -10.81
N LEU A 76 -13.40 -2.64 -10.08
CA LEU A 76 -12.35 -1.80 -10.63
C LEU A 76 -11.58 -2.51 -11.74
N ASP A 77 -11.33 -3.83 -11.62
CA ASP A 77 -10.71 -4.64 -12.68
C ASP A 77 -11.59 -4.66 -13.92
N TYR A 78 -12.88 -4.93 -13.74
CA TYR A 78 -13.85 -4.95 -14.85
C TYR A 78 -13.95 -3.58 -15.55
N LEU A 79 -14.09 -2.49 -14.79
CA LEU A 79 -14.19 -1.15 -15.36
C LEU A 79 -12.88 -0.72 -16.03
N SER A 80 -11.74 -1.10 -15.48
CA SER A 80 -10.45 -0.87 -16.11
C SER A 80 -10.36 -1.60 -17.46
N PHE A 81 -10.76 -2.87 -17.49
CA PHE A 81 -10.79 -3.66 -18.73
C PHE A 81 -11.66 -3.05 -19.81
N ILE A 82 -12.93 -2.74 -19.51
CA ILE A 82 -13.85 -2.16 -20.50
C ILE A 82 -13.48 -0.73 -20.94
N SER A 83 -12.70 -0.02 -20.11
CA SER A 83 -12.15 1.31 -20.44
C SER A 83 -10.88 1.23 -21.32
N GLY A 84 -10.40 0.03 -21.66
CA GLY A 84 -9.19 -0.16 -22.43
C GLY A 84 -7.90 0.12 -21.62
N ALA A 85 -7.94 0.04 -20.30
CA ALA A 85 -6.75 0.21 -19.49
C ALA A 85 -5.76 -0.94 -19.72
N VAL A 86 -4.46 -0.60 -19.68
CA VAL A 86 -3.38 -1.56 -19.93
C VAL A 86 -2.69 -1.89 -18.62
N ILE A 87 -2.41 -3.17 -18.39
CA ILE A 87 -1.60 -3.59 -17.25
C ILE A 87 -0.15 -3.16 -17.50
N TYR A 88 0.31 -2.18 -16.72
CA TYR A 88 1.66 -1.65 -16.80
C TYR A 88 2.67 -2.51 -16.00
N ARG A 89 2.22 -3.01 -14.82
CA ARG A 89 3.06 -3.81 -13.92
C ARG A 89 2.20 -4.79 -13.13
N ARG A 90 2.72 -5.98 -12.89
CA ARG A 90 2.13 -6.97 -12.00
C ARG A 90 3.23 -7.57 -11.13
N ASP A 91 3.06 -7.47 -9.82
CA ASP A 91 3.99 -8.02 -8.83
C ASP A 91 3.38 -9.27 -8.19
N ILE A 92 4.24 -10.21 -7.81
CA ILE A 92 3.87 -11.37 -6.99
C ILE A 92 4.09 -10.99 -5.53
N ILE A 93 3.09 -11.25 -4.70
CA ILE A 93 3.19 -11.09 -3.25
C ILE A 93 3.10 -12.45 -2.57
N SER A 94 3.83 -12.62 -1.48
CA SER A 94 3.72 -13.77 -0.59
C SER A 94 3.04 -13.35 0.69
N VAL A 95 2.01 -14.07 1.09
CA VAL A 95 1.20 -13.76 2.27
C VAL A 95 1.18 -14.95 3.20
N ILE A 96 1.25 -14.69 4.50
CA ILE A 96 1.00 -15.68 5.54
C ILE A 96 -0.32 -15.29 6.20
N ASP A 97 -1.30 -16.19 6.10
CA ASP A 97 -2.54 -16.04 6.83
C ASP A 97 -2.33 -16.51 8.27
N MET A 98 -2.31 -15.54 9.19
CA MET A 98 -2.08 -15.81 10.61
C MET A 98 -3.28 -16.46 11.32
N GLN A 99 -4.44 -16.55 10.66
CA GLN A 99 -5.63 -17.24 11.20
C GLN A 99 -5.58 -18.73 10.91
N ASN A 100 -4.75 -19.16 9.98
CA ASN A 100 -4.57 -20.56 9.61
C ASN A 100 -3.20 -21.09 10.06
N ASP A 101 -3.15 -22.40 10.35
CA ASP A 101 -1.89 -23.07 10.62
C ASP A 101 -0.97 -23.01 9.40
N PHE A 102 0.24 -22.54 9.59
CA PHE A 102 1.26 -22.51 8.54
C PHE A 102 2.51 -23.28 8.97
N LYS A 103 3.11 -23.95 7.99
CA LYS A 103 4.31 -24.74 8.20
C LYS A 103 5.57 -23.93 7.96
N ILE A 104 6.38 -23.76 8.99
CA ILE A 104 7.68 -23.12 8.86
C ILE A 104 8.66 -24.06 8.17
N SER A 105 9.36 -23.59 7.14
CA SER A 105 10.35 -24.40 6.42
C SER A 105 11.55 -24.74 7.31
N LYS A 106 12.19 -25.87 7.03
CA LYS A 106 13.38 -26.34 7.77
C LYS A 106 14.49 -25.29 7.78
N ASP A 107 14.72 -24.59 6.67
CA ASP A 107 15.75 -23.56 6.57
C ASP A 107 15.49 -22.39 7.50
N ARG A 108 14.24 -21.97 7.64
CA ARG A 108 13.85 -20.90 8.57
C ARG A 108 14.05 -21.32 10.01
N ILE A 109 13.70 -22.56 10.36
CA ILE A 109 13.96 -23.13 11.69
C ILE A 109 15.46 -23.19 11.98
N GLN A 110 16.27 -23.61 11.01
CA GLN A 110 17.73 -23.62 11.17
C GLN A 110 18.31 -22.21 11.31
N GLY A 111 17.79 -21.24 10.53
CA GLY A 111 18.14 -19.82 10.66
C GLY A 111 17.87 -19.30 12.06
N TYR A 112 16.68 -19.56 12.61
CA TYR A 112 16.30 -19.22 13.98
C TYR A 112 17.26 -19.81 15.01
N LYS A 113 17.55 -21.13 14.92
CA LYS A 113 18.50 -21.82 15.81
C LYS A 113 19.91 -21.20 15.75
N ARG A 114 20.38 -20.80 14.57
CA ARG A 114 21.66 -20.09 14.42
C ARG A 114 21.63 -18.72 15.08
N GLY A 115 20.50 -17.98 14.97
CA GLY A 115 20.31 -16.72 15.67
C GLY A 115 20.45 -16.88 17.17
N LEU A 116 19.73 -17.83 17.76
CA LEU A 116 19.83 -18.13 19.20
C LEU A 116 21.26 -18.50 19.61
N LYS A 117 21.95 -19.35 18.84
CA LYS A 117 23.33 -19.74 19.10
C LYS A 117 24.30 -18.55 19.08
N ASN A 118 24.03 -17.52 18.31
CA ASN A 118 24.81 -16.28 18.24
C ASN A 118 24.31 -15.20 19.20
N ASN A 119 23.47 -15.55 20.16
CA ASN A 119 22.87 -14.63 21.14
C ASN A 119 22.18 -13.42 20.49
N LEU A 120 21.53 -13.62 19.34
CA LEU A 120 20.73 -12.58 18.73
C LEU A 120 19.41 -12.46 19.49
N GLU A 121 19.07 -11.24 19.87
CA GLU A 121 17.81 -10.90 20.51
C GLU A 121 16.93 -10.11 19.56
N ILE A 122 15.64 -10.38 19.58
CA ILE A 122 14.61 -9.59 18.90
C ILE A 122 13.90 -8.80 19.98
N ARG A 123 13.84 -7.48 19.80
CA ARG A 123 13.19 -6.57 20.74
C ARG A 123 12.20 -5.70 19.99
N GLU A 124 11.02 -5.54 20.55
CA GLU A 124 10.09 -4.50 20.15
C GLU A 124 10.47 -3.20 20.86
N VAL A 125 10.50 -2.09 20.10
CA VAL A 125 10.93 -0.79 20.63
C VAL A 125 9.97 0.29 20.18
N ASP A 126 9.66 1.23 21.07
CA ASP A 126 8.83 2.40 20.77
C ASP A 126 9.65 3.56 20.20
N ASN A 127 10.95 3.55 20.38
CA ASN A 127 11.84 4.59 19.88
C ASN A 127 12.54 4.14 18.59
N PHE A 128 12.34 4.87 17.50
CA PHE A 128 12.93 4.56 16.20
C PHE A 128 14.31 5.18 15.95
N ASP A 129 14.82 6.02 16.86
CA ASP A 129 16.03 6.82 16.63
C ASP A 129 17.26 5.95 16.29
N ASP A 130 17.53 4.95 17.11
CA ASP A 130 18.67 4.05 16.90
C ASP A 130 18.49 3.21 15.64
N PHE A 131 17.31 2.65 15.43
CA PHE A 131 17.02 1.87 14.23
C PHE A 131 17.18 2.72 12.97
N TRP A 132 16.63 3.94 12.97
CA TRP A 132 16.66 4.82 11.81
C TRP A 132 18.06 5.30 11.48
N ASN A 133 18.77 5.85 12.48
CA ASN A 133 20.05 6.51 12.26
C ASN A 133 21.23 5.54 12.18
N SER A 134 21.21 4.47 12.99
CA SER A 134 22.35 3.56 13.09
C SER A 134 22.23 2.33 12.18
N LEU A 135 21.01 1.96 11.76
CA LEU A 135 20.81 0.77 10.94
C LEU A 135 20.19 1.08 9.57
N LEU A 136 19.01 1.70 9.54
CA LEU A 136 18.25 1.84 8.30
C LEU A 136 18.92 2.76 7.29
N ILE A 137 19.21 4.00 7.67
CA ILE A 137 19.84 4.98 6.78
C ILE A 137 21.20 4.50 6.27
N PRO A 138 22.14 4.04 7.13
CA PRO A 138 23.43 3.54 6.63
C PRO A 138 23.31 2.32 5.73
N THR A 139 22.38 1.40 6.04
CA THR A 139 22.20 0.18 5.25
C THR A 139 21.63 0.50 3.87
N LEU A 140 20.61 1.35 3.79
CA LEU A 140 20.01 1.75 2.52
C LEU A 140 20.99 2.54 1.65
N SER A 141 21.72 3.46 2.25
CA SER A 141 22.73 4.24 1.54
C SER A 141 23.84 3.33 0.99
N LYS A 142 24.40 2.44 1.84
CA LYS A 142 25.53 1.58 1.46
C LYS A 142 25.18 0.50 0.46
N LYS A 143 24.02 -0.15 0.61
CA LYS A 143 23.63 -1.31 -0.22
C LYS A 143 22.83 -0.94 -1.47
N HIS A 144 22.07 0.13 -1.41
CA HIS A 144 21.08 0.45 -2.45
C HIS A 144 21.20 1.88 -3.00
N SER A 145 22.06 2.71 -2.41
CA SER A 145 22.21 4.13 -2.79
C SER A 145 20.91 4.94 -2.74
N VAL A 146 20.00 4.58 -1.80
CA VAL A 146 18.70 5.23 -1.59
C VAL A 146 18.55 5.72 -0.16
N LYS A 147 17.57 6.59 0.05
CA LYS A 147 17.13 7.05 1.38
C LYS A 147 15.83 6.36 1.77
N PRO A 148 15.50 6.29 3.07
CA PRO A 148 14.16 5.88 3.50
C PRO A 148 13.07 6.76 2.89
N VAL A 149 11.91 6.19 2.60
CA VAL A 149 10.75 6.93 2.08
C VAL A 149 10.26 7.97 3.09
N HIS A 150 10.27 7.62 4.38
CA HIS A 150 9.93 8.53 5.47
C HIS A 150 11.18 8.95 6.23
N ASN A 151 11.23 10.19 6.68
CA ASN A 151 12.21 10.63 7.65
C ASN A 151 11.78 10.24 9.09
N LEU A 152 12.69 10.40 10.04
CA LEU A 152 12.44 10.02 11.43
C LEU A 152 11.26 10.78 12.07
N GLY A 153 11.09 12.08 11.73
CA GLY A 153 9.97 12.87 12.22
C GLY A 153 8.63 12.38 11.71
N GLU A 154 8.56 12.03 10.43
CA GLU A 154 7.35 11.50 9.79
C GLU A 154 6.94 10.15 10.40
N ILE A 155 7.89 9.21 10.63
CA ILE A 155 7.55 7.92 11.24
C ILE A 155 7.09 8.08 12.68
N LYS A 156 7.68 8.99 13.45
CA LYS A 156 7.21 9.34 14.80
C LYS A 156 5.78 9.90 14.78
N GLN A 157 5.47 10.76 13.81
CA GLN A 157 4.12 11.30 13.64
C GLN A 157 3.13 10.19 13.27
N LEU A 158 3.49 9.29 12.35
CA LEU A 158 2.67 8.13 12.00
C LEU A 158 2.41 7.23 13.21
N LYS A 159 3.44 6.89 14.01
CA LYS A 159 3.29 6.14 15.27
C LYS A 159 2.30 6.81 16.21
N ASN A 160 2.41 8.12 16.39
CA ASN A 160 1.51 8.86 17.28
C ASN A 160 0.05 8.86 16.78
N SER A 161 -0.16 8.86 15.46
CA SER A 161 -1.49 8.85 14.84
C SER A 161 -2.11 7.46 14.78
N PHE A 162 -1.29 6.41 14.70
CA PHE A 162 -1.70 5.01 14.46
C PHE A 162 -1.01 4.06 15.43
N ARG A 163 -1.14 4.30 16.73
CA ARG A 163 -0.42 3.59 17.79
C ARG A 163 -0.58 2.07 17.77
N GLU A 164 -1.76 1.61 17.36
CA GLU A 164 -2.08 0.17 17.31
C GLU A 164 -1.54 -0.52 16.03
N ASN A 165 -1.06 0.24 15.06
CA ASN A 165 -0.66 -0.27 13.75
C ASN A 165 0.84 -0.14 13.47
N ILE A 166 1.55 0.63 14.28
CA ILE A 166 2.98 0.93 14.11
C ILE A 166 3.73 0.76 15.44
#